data_dabef01712a8c55913d13174cd99dcee
#
_entry.id   dabef01712a8c55913d13174cd99dcee
#
_cell.length_a   1.000
_cell.length_b   1.000
_cell.length_c   1.000
_cell.angle_alpha   90.00
_cell.angle_beta   90.00
_cell.angle_gamma   90.00
#
_symmetry.space_group_name_H-M   'P 1'
#
loop_
_entity.id
_entity.type
_entity.pdbx_description
1 polymer ?
#
loop_
_entity_poly.entity_id
_entity_poly.type
_entity_poly.pdbx_seq_one_letter_code
_entity_poly.pdbx_strand_id
1 'polypeptide(L)'
;MGKNFTYVPGAEFPYQYRYEHMAVTTDCVIFTYEGRQLKVLLVRRGGEPYKSSWAFPGGFLQLNETAKDGALRELREETGLEAAAIGELGVFSDSDRDPRERVITIAYYALVKPSEVIGGDDADEAAWFPVDNVPKLAFDHDKILRAAMERLRRDIHFEPIGFDLLDETFTIPDLQRLYEAILGVKFDRRNFQRKIMASGILEKADAPEPEESAMLCEAAPAPMMMADMDFCAAMPEPMMEERCLKTAMVEQPELPRSRKGRPGRIASLFRLNRAKYDEMKEDGGKTEF
;
A
#
# COMPACT_ATOMS: atom_id res chain seq x y z
N MET A 1 23.42 -23.08 33.15
CA MET A 1 22.06 -23.60 32.92
C MET A 1 22.14 -24.55 31.76
N GLY A 2 21.77 -25.83 31.91
CA GLY A 2 21.77 -26.80 30.81
C GLY A 2 20.71 -26.45 29.78
N LYS A 3 21.06 -26.52 28.49
CA LYS A 3 20.08 -26.35 27.37
C LYS A 3 19.04 -27.46 27.48
N ASN A 4 17.76 -27.12 27.47
CA ASN A 4 16.65 -28.07 27.56
C ASN A 4 16.36 -28.73 26.19
N PHE A 5 17.29 -28.69 25.24
CA PHE A 5 17.20 -29.34 23.94
C PHE A 5 18.53 -29.95 23.51
N THR A 6 18.46 -30.94 22.64
CA THR A 6 19.61 -31.59 22.02
C THR A 6 19.55 -31.33 20.51
N TYR A 7 20.68 -30.94 19.93
CA TYR A 7 20.83 -30.86 18.48
C TYR A 7 21.53 -32.12 17.99
N VAL A 8 20.90 -32.83 17.03
CA VAL A 8 21.42 -34.06 16.44
C VAL A 8 21.69 -33.84 14.94
N PRO A 9 22.93 -33.57 14.53
CA PRO A 9 23.27 -33.31 13.13
C PRO A 9 22.90 -34.50 12.25
N GLY A 10 22.25 -34.23 11.09
CA GLY A 10 21.89 -35.26 10.12
C GLY A 10 20.63 -36.06 10.44
N ALA A 11 19.95 -35.79 11.57
CA ALA A 11 18.64 -36.35 11.85
C ALA A 11 17.55 -35.61 11.06
N GLU A 12 16.48 -36.34 10.68
CA GLU A 12 15.28 -35.72 10.04
C GLU A 12 14.68 -34.63 10.90
N PHE A 13 14.71 -34.83 12.24
CA PHE A 13 14.33 -33.83 13.25
C PHE A 13 15.53 -33.51 14.13
N PRO A 14 16.38 -32.54 13.75
CA PRO A 14 17.66 -32.31 14.45
C PRO A 14 17.51 -31.71 15.84
N TYR A 15 16.36 -31.07 16.13
CA TYR A 15 16.08 -30.51 17.47
C TYR A 15 15.18 -31.44 18.27
N GLN A 16 15.62 -31.82 19.46
CA GLN A 16 14.85 -32.63 20.42
C GLN A 16 14.68 -31.84 21.70
N TYR A 17 13.43 -31.65 22.13
CA TYR A 17 13.06 -30.84 23.29
C TYR A 17 12.49 -31.73 24.38
N ARG A 18 12.76 -31.32 25.64
CA ARG A 18 12.22 -32.01 26.81
C ARG A 18 10.71 -31.83 26.97
N TYR A 19 10.21 -30.67 26.55
CA TYR A 19 8.80 -30.29 26.62
C TYR A 19 8.29 -29.99 25.21
N GLU A 20 7.00 -30.06 25.03
CA GLU A 20 6.35 -29.64 23.78
C GLU A 20 6.68 -28.18 23.47
N HIS A 21 7.01 -27.91 22.22
CA HIS A 21 7.29 -26.58 21.72
C HIS A 21 6.27 -26.20 20.67
N MET A 22 5.88 -24.95 20.68
CA MET A 22 5.02 -24.37 19.67
C MET A 22 5.89 -23.62 18.68
N ALA A 23 5.52 -23.69 17.39
CA ALA A 23 6.13 -22.83 16.40
C ALA A 23 5.62 -21.39 16.57
N VAL A 24 6.49 -20.43 16.29
CA VAL A 24 6.14 -19.01 16.32
C VAL A 24 6.32 -18.44 14.92
N THR A 25 5.30 -17.73 14.45
CA THR A 25 5.31 -16.97 13.20
C THR A 25 5.10 -15.48 13.46
N THR A 26 5.35 -14.68 12.45
CA THR A 26 4.98 -13.26 12.43
C THR A 26 4.18 -12.98 11.17
N ASP A 27 3.18 -12.11 11.27
CA ASP A 27 2.34 -11.67 10.14
C ASP A 27 2.29 -10.15 10.11
N CYS A 28 2.41 -9.54 8.91
CA CYS A 28 2.38 -8.09 8.71
C CYS A 28 1.13 -7.64 7.98
N VAL A 29 0.28 -6.85 8.62
CA VAL A 29 -0.86 -6.18 7.99
C VAL A 29 -0.44 -4.78 7.54
N ILE A 30 -0.13 -4.63 6.28
CA ILE A 30 0.37 -3.38 5.72
C ILE A 30 -0.75 -2.67 4.98
N PHE A 31 -1.04 -1.45 5.39
CA PHE A 31 -2.05 -0.60 4.76
C PHE A 31 -1.42 0.50 3.92
N THR A 32 -2.08 0.86 2.84
CA THR A 32 -1.80 2.05 2.04
C THR A 32 -3.09 2.77 1.67
N TYR A 33 -2.98 4.04 1.28
CA TYR A 33 -4.12 4.82 0.79
C TYR A 33 -3.84 5.31 -0.62
N GLU A 34 -4.55 4.75 -1.58
CA GLU A 34 -4.37 5.06 -2.99
C GLU A 34 -5.72 5.07 -3.71
N GLY A 35 -5.89 5.96 -4.69
CA GLY A 35 -7.13 6.07 -5.44
C GLY A 35 -8.36 6.35 -4.60
N ARG A 36 -8.21 7.03 -3.45
CA ARG A 36 -9.24 7.31 -2.44
C ARG A 36 -9.79 6.06 -1.73
N GLN A 37 -9.02 5.00 -1.71
CA GLN A 37 -9.37 3.75 -1.04
C GLN A 37 -8.25 3.34 -0.09
N LEU A 38 -8.64 2.84 1.07
CA LEU A 38 -7.70 2.12 1.95
C LEU A 38 -7.50 0.73 1.37
N LYS A 39 -6.24 0.35 1.18
CA LYS A 39 -5.84 -0.94 0.64
C LYS A 39 -4.96 -1.68 1.65
N VAL A 40 -4.96 -2.99 1.56
CA VAL A 40 -4.10 -3.88 2.34
C VAL A 40 -3.24 -4.73 1.41
N LEU A 41 -2.00 -4.95 1.80
CA LEU A 41 -1.05 -5.78 1.08
C LEU A 41 -1.31 -7.26 1.39
N LEU A 42 -1.41 -8.07 0.36
CA LEU A 42 -1.50 -9.51 0.45
C LEU A 42 -0.49 -10.17 -0.46
N VAL A 43 -0.05 -11.35 -0.06
CA VAL A 43 0.81 -12.24 -0.85
C VAL A 43 0.05 -13.51 -1.20
N ARG A 44 0.32 -14.08 -2.37
CA ARG A 44 -0.26 -15.34 -2.81
C ARG A 44 0.67 -16.48 -2.44
N ARG A 45 0.16 -17.43 -1.67
CA ARG A 45 0.96 -18.53 -1.15
C ARG A 45 1.40 -19.50 -2.25
N GLY A 46 2.70 -19.75 -2.36
CA GLY A 46 3.27 -20.74 -3.28
C GLY A 46 3.18 -22.19 -2.75
N GLY A 47 3.13 -22.39 -1.43
CA GLY A 47 3.19 -23.70 -0.75
C GLY A 47 1.94 -24.11 0.02
N GLU A 48 1.86 -25.41 0.33
CA GLU A 48 0.84 -25.94 1.24
C GLU A 48 1.15 -25.62 2.71
N PRO A 49 0.15 -25.51 3.57
CA PRO A 49 -1.30 -25.52 3.29
C PRO A 49 -1.78 -24.22 2.66
N TYR A 50 -2.96 -24.24 2.09
CA TYR A 50 -3.62 -23.09 1.44
C TYR A 50 -2.86 -22.56 0.22
N LYS A 51 -2.23 -23.42 -0.56
CA LYS A 51 -1.56 -23.05 -1.82
C LYS A 51 -2.48 -22.23 -2.71
N SER A 52 -1.93 -21.19 -3.33
CA SER A 52 -2.62 -20.20 -4.17
C SER A 52 -3.68 -19.35 -3.46
N SER A 53 -3.84 -19.47 -2.15
CA SER A 53 -4.67 -18.56 -1.36
C SER A 53 -3.91 -17.29 -0.99
N TRP A 54 -4.64 -16.21 -0.73
CA TRP A 54 -4.08 -14.95 -0.27
C TRP A 54 -3.84 -14.96 1.25
N ALA A 55 -2.73 -14.39 1.68
CA ALA A 55 -2.32 -14.28 3.08
C ALA A 55 -1.65 -12.94 3.34
N PHE A 56 -1.40 -12.60 4.60
CA PHE A 56 -0.47 -11.52 4.94
C PHE A 56 0.96 -11.99 4.72
N PRO A 57 1.88 -11.07 4.37
CA PRO A 57 3.30 -11.33 4.42
C PRO A 57 3.70 -11.81 5.80
N GLY A 58 4.46 -12.90 5.87
CA GLY A 58 4.87 -13.45 7.15
C GLY A 58 5.34 -14.89 7.09
N GLY A 59 6.09 -15.30 8.11
CA GLY A 59 6.70 -16.62 8.18
C GLY A 59 7.20 -16.98 9.56
N PHE A 60 7.97 -18.06 9.62
CA PHE A 60 8.49 -18.57 10.87
C PHE A 60 9.63 -17.72 11.43
N LEU A 61 9.55 -17.48 12.74
CA LEU A 61 10.58 -16.76 13.47
C LEU A 61 11.88 -17.57 13.54
N GLN A 62 13.00 -16.96 13.19
CA GLN A 62 14.31 -17.57 13.29
C GLN A 62 14.87 -17.48 14.72
N LEU A 63 15.80 -18.37 15.07
CA LEU A 63 16.34 -18.48 16.44
C LEU A 63 17.09 -17.23 16.94
N ASN A 64 17.59 -16.41 16.03
CA ASN A 64 18.48 -15.29 16.35
C ASN A 64 17.87 -13.92 16.06
N GLU A 65 16.56 -13.83 15.88
CA GLU A 65 15.87 -12.58 15.60
C GLU A 65 14.76 -12.31 16.62
N THR A 66 14.38 -11.05 16.76
CA THR A 66 13.17 -10.68 17.50
C THR A 66 11.94 -10.85 16.59
N ALA A 67 10.75 -10.95 17.19
CA ALA A 67 9.53 -11.05 16.39
C ALA A 67 9.34 -9.87 15.44
N LYS A 68 9.76 -8.67 15.85
CA LYS A 68 9.72 -7.46 15.00
C LYS A 68 10.70 -7.57 13.83
N ASP A 69 11.91 -8.05 14.06
CA ASP A 69 12.93 -8.20 13.00
C ASP A 69 12.49 -9.27 12.01
N GLY A 70 11.93 -10.41 12.51
CA GLY A 70 11.36 -11.45 11.67
C GLY A 70 10.23 -10.94 10.79
N ALA A 71 9.31 -10.16 11.35
CA ALA A 71 8.22 -9.55 10.59
C ALA A 71 8.72 -8.62 9.47
N LEU A 72 9.73 -7.79 9.75
CA LEU A 72 10.33 -6.90 8.75
C LEU A 72 11.14 -7.66 7.69
N ARG A 73 11.81 -8.75 8.07
CA ARG A 73 12.52 -9.62 7.14
C ARG A 73 11.56 -10.29 6.17
N GLU A 74 10.51 -10.95 6.66
CA GLU A 74 9.50 -11.62 5.85
C GLU A 74 8.79 -10.63 4.91
N LEU A 75 8.42 -9.45 5.42
CA LEU A 75 7.83 -8.39 4.60
C LEU A 75 8.74 -8.03 3.41
N ARG A 76 10.04 -7.86 3.65
CA ARG A 76 11.00 -7.54 2.59
C ARG A 76 11.19 -8.70 1.62
N GLU A 77 11.35 -9.92 2.13
CA GLU A 77 11.60 -11.13 1.32
C GLU A 77 10.42 -11.44 0.39
N GLU A 78 9.18 -11.32 0.90
CA GLU A 78 7.98 -11.68 0.14
C GLU A 78 7.41 -10.55 -0.74
N THR A 79 7.74 -9.29 -0.47
CA THR A 79 7.11 -8.15 -1.17
C THR A 79 8.07 -7.09 -1.70
N GLY A 80 9.34 -7.17 -1.32
CA GLY A 80 10.34 -6.13 -1.60
C GLY A 80 10.11 -4.81 -0.85
N LEU A 81 9.11 -4.73 0.02
CA LEU A 81 8.70 -3.51 0.71
C LEU A 81 9.48 -3.32 2.01
N GLU A 82 9.97 -2.11 2.24
CA GLU A 82 10.56 -1.71 3.51
C GLU A 82 9.61 -0.78 4.28
N ALA A 83 9.23 -1.20 5.49
CA ALA A 83 8.48 -0.35 6.40
C ALA A 83 9.41 0.28 7.43
N ALA A 84 9.39 1.61 7.54
CA ALA A 84 10.21 2.35 8.49
C ALA A 84 9.88 2.02 9.96
N ALA A 85 8.61 1.73 10.23
CA ALA A 85 8.13 1.33 11.55
C ALA A 85 6.90 0.43 11.42
N ILE A 86 6.84 -0.61 12.26
CA ILE A 86 5.66 -1.45 12.44
C ILE A 86 5.23 -1.42 13.90
N GLY A 87 3.93 -1.36 14.15
CA GLY A 87 3.31 -1.45 15.47
C GLY A 87 2.85 -2.87 15.75
N GLU A 88 3.01 -3.34 16.99
CA GLU A 88 2.44 -4.62 17.40
C GLU A 88 0.92 -4.55 17.43
N LEU A 89 0.27 -5.49 16.75
CA LEU A 89 -1.18 -5.64 16.74
C LEU A 89 -1.64 -6.53 17.90
N GLY A 90 -0.96 -7.66 18.08
CA GLY A 90 -1.25 -8.62 19.11
C GLY A 90 -0.84 -10.05 18.76
N VAL A 91 -1.18 -10.97 19.65
CA VAL A 91 -0.87 -12.40 19.53
C VAL A 91 -2.14 -13.18 19.18
N PHE A 92 -2.05 -14.03 18.17
CA PHE A 92 -3.13 -14.93 17.73
C PHE A 92 -2.69 -16.38 18.00
N SER A 93 -3.43 -17.06 18.85
CA SER A 93 -3.00 -18.34 19.42
C SER A 93 -4.12 -19.38 19.48
N ASP A 94 -5.13 -19.31 18.63
CA ASP A 94 -6.16 -20.34 18.53
C ASP A 94 -5.51 -21.69 18.21
N SER A 95 -5.96 -22.77 18.86
CA SER A 95 -5.28 -24.07 18.79
C SER A 95 -5.31 -24.70 17.40
N ASP A 96 -6.26 -24.31 16.59
CA ASP A 96 -6.55 -24.84 15.25
C ASP A 96 -6.29 -23.82 14.13
N ARG A 97 -5.56 -22.75 14.44
CA ARG A 97 -5.29 -21.69 13.44
C ARG A 97 -4.44 -22.19 12.27
N ASP A 98 -3.55 -23.13 12.50
CA ASP A 98 -2.71 -23.74 11.49
C ASP A 98 -2.89 -25.28 11.49
N PRO A 99 -3.24 -25.89 10.34
CA PRO A 99 -3.50 -27.35 10.30
C PRO A 99 -2.23 -28.21 10.39
N ARG A 100 -1.02 -27.63 10.26
CA ARG A 100 0.24 -28.37 10.28
C ARG A 100 0.65 -28.77 11.69
N GLU A 101 0.59 -27.79 12.61
CA GLU A 101 1.06 -27.94 13.98
C GLU A 101 0.53 -26.81 14.87
N ARG A 102 0.89 -26.86 16.15
CA ARG A 102 0.59 -25.78 17.08
C ARG A 102 1.43 -24.55 16.77
N VAL A 103 0.84 -23.54 16.16
CA VAL A 103 1.48 -22.28 15.78
C VAL A 103 0.87 -21.12 16.54
N ILE A 104 1.71 -20.19 16.97
CA ILE A 104 1.32 -18.88 17.51
C ILE A 104 1.89 -17.81 16.60
N THR A 105 1.09 -16.84 16.17
CA THR A 105 1.61 -15.70 15.43
C THR A 105 1.57 -14.41 16.24
N ILE A 106 2.61 -13.60 16.09
CA ILE A 106 2.69 -12.23 16.57
C ILE A 106 2.43 -11.34 15.35
N ALA A 107 1.25 -10.71 15.32
CA ALA A 107 0.86 -9.86 14.22
C ALA A 107 1.32 -8.41 14.43
N TYR A 108 1.75 -7.79 13.36
CA TYR A 108 2.13 -6.38 13.29
C TYR A 108 1.27 -5.66 12.25
N TYR A 109 1.20 -4.33 12.35
CA TYR A 109 0.58 -3.51 11.32
C TYR A 109 1.43 -2.27 11.03
N ALA A 110 1.34 -1.76 9.82
CA ALA A 110 1.95 -0.50 9.44
C ALA A 110 1.12 0.21 8.36
N LEU A 111 1.40 1.51 8.23
CA LEU A 111 0.89 2.35 7.17
C LEU A 111 2.07 2.81 6.32
N VAL A 112 1.98 2.59 5.02
CA VAL A 112 3.03 2.95 4.07
C VAL A 112 2.45 3.75 2.92
N LYS A 113 3.25 4.62 2.32
CA LYS A 113 2.86 5.29 1.08
C LYS A 113 2.67 4.28 -0.04
N PRO A 114 1.82 4.59 -1.03
CA PRO A 114 1.66 3.74 -2.20
C PRO A 114 3.02 3.42 -2.83
N SER A 115 3.29 2.14 -3.02
CA SER A 115 4.51 1.65 -3.63
C SER A 115 4.23 0.41 -4.47
N GLU A 116 5.05 0.19 -5.48
CA GLU A 116 5.04 -1.06 -6.22
C GLU A 116 5.55 -2.19 -5.33
N VAL A 117 4.93 -3.35 -5.44
CA VAL A 117 5.29 -4.56 -4.71
C VAL A 117 5.54 -5.68 -5.71
N ILE A 118 6.51 -6.52 -5.41
CA ILE A 118 6.92 -7.63 -6.27
C ILE A 118 6.90 -8.88 -5.38
N GLY A 119 6.20 -9.93 -5.83
CA GLY A 119 6.25 -11.22 -5.15
C GLY A 119 7.69 -11.75 -5.14
N GLY A 120 8.13 -12.26 -4.00
CA GLY A 120 9.47 -12.82 -3.80
C GLY A 120 9.39 -14.25 -3.27
N ASP A 121 10.54 -14.87 -3.08
CA ASP A 121 10.82 -16.22 -2.58
C ASP A 121 9.63 -17.22 -2.56
N ASP A 122 8.88 -17.27 -1.45
CA ASP A 122 7.75 -18.21 -1.25
C ASP A 122 6.40 -17.63 -1.69
N ALA A 123 6.35 -16.38 -2.18
CA ALA A 123 5.15 -15.71 -2.65
C ALA A 123 5.09 -15.69 -4.19
N ASP A 124 4.09 -16.39 -4.76
CA ASP A 124 3.85 -16.39 -6.22
C ASP A 124 3.52 -14.98 -6.74
N GLU A 125 2.93 -14.13 -5.90
CA GLU A 125 2.44 -12.79 -6.26
C GLU A 125 2.24 -11.94 -4.99
N ALA A 126 2.52 -10.64 -5.07
CA ALA A 126 2.14 -9.65 -4.05
C ALA A 126 1.24 -8.59 -4.67
N ALA A 127 0.16 -8.21 -4.00
CA ALA A 127 -0.79 -7.24 -4.54
C ALA A 127 -1.54 -6.44 -3.46
N TRP A 128 -1.98 -5.23 -3.85
CA TRP A 128 -2.79 -4.35 -3.02
C TRP A 128 -4.28 -4.57 -3.26
N PHE A 129 -5.04 -4.89 -2.21
CA PHE A 129 -6.48 -5.09 -2.25
C PHE A 129 -7.22 -4.01 -1.47
N PRO A 130 -8.33 -3.44 -2.00
CA PRO A 130 -9.21 -2.60 -1.22
C PRO A 130 -9.71 -3.35 0.02
N VAL A 131 -9.66 -2.74 1.20
CA VAL A 131 -10.08 -3.40 2.46
C VAL A 131 -11.54 -3.85 2.45
N ASP A 132 -12.38 -3.20 1.63
CA ASP A 132 -13.81 -3.55 1.48
C ASP A 132 -14.02 -4.71 0.48
N ASN A 133 -12.98 -5.14 -0.25
CA ASN A 133 -13.06 -6.20 -1.26
C ASN A 133 -11.83 -7.13 -1.19
N VAL A 134 -11.54 -7.60 0.00
CA VAL A 134 -10.46 -8.56 0.24
C VAL A 134 -10.93 -9.97 -0.12
N PRO A 135 -10.15 -10.77 -0.87
CA PRO A 135 -10.48 -12.17 -1.13
C PRO A 135 -10.48 -12.97 0.17
N LYS A 136 -11.01 -14.22 0.12
CA LYS A 136 -10.91 -15.13 1.25
C LYS A 136 -9.44 -15.38 1.59
N LEU A 137 -9.07 -15.13 2.83
CA LEU A 137 -7.71 -15.29 3.31
C LEU A 137 -7.43 -16.72 3.79
N ALA A 138 -6.15 -17.09 3.78
CA ALA A 138 -5.65 -18.32 4.36
C ALA A 138 -5.68 -18.24 5.90
N PHE A 139 -5.65 -19.39 6.55
CA PHE A 139 -5.60 -19.51 8.01
C PHE A 139 -6.73 -18.71 8.71
N ASP A 140 -6.37 -18.05 9.78
CA ASP A 140 -7.22 -17.11 10.54
C ASP A 140 -6.95 -15.64 10.19
N HIS A 141 -6.35 -15.35 9.03
CA HIS A 141 -5.97 -14.00 8.62
C HIS A 141 -7.17 -13.04 8.52
N ASP A 142 -8.40 -13.55 8.29
CA ASP A 142 -9.61 -12.75 8.39
C ASP A 142 -9.83 -12.18 9.82
N LYS A 143 -9.39 -12.89 10.87
CA LYS A 143 -9.45 -12.39 12.25
C LYS A 143 -8.39 -11.33 12.49
N ILE A 144 -7.19 -11.55 11.94
CA ILE A 144 -6.07 -10.60 12.03
C ILE A 144 -6.45 -9.29 11.32
N LEU A 145 -7.04 -9.36 10.11
CA LEU A 145 -7.50 -8.17 9.38
C LEU A 145 -8.52 -7.36 10.18
N ARG A 146 -9.52 -8.03 10.76
CA ARG A 146 -10.51 -7.33 11.60
C ARG A 146 -9.87 -6.62 12.78
N ALA A 147 -8.97 -7.30 13.50
CA ALA A 147 -8.24 -6.70 14.62
C ALA A 147 -7.38 -5.50 14.17
N ALA A 148 -6.73 -5.61 13.00
CA ALA A 148 -5.92 -4.53 12.44
C ALA A 148 -6.80 -3.31 12.08
N MET A 149 -7.96 -3.52 11.46
CA MET A 149 -8.90 -2.44 11.15
C MET A 149 -9.48 -1.78 12.41
N GLU A 150 -9.81 -2.57 13.44
CA GLU A 150 -10.25 -2.03 14.73
C GLU A 150 -9.15 -1.22 15.41
N ARG A 151 -7.92 -1.71 15.35
CA ARG A 151 -6.75 -1.00 15.87
C ARG A 151 -6.53 0.32 15.13
N LEU A 152 -6.52 0.29 13.80
CA LEU A 152 -6.35 1.47 12.96
C LEU A 152 -7.44 2.53 13.22
N ARG A 153 -8.72 2.10 13.30
CA ARG A 153 -9.85 2.99 13.60
C ARG A 153 -9.75 3.62 14.99
N ARG A 154 -9.23 2.90 15.96
CA ARG A 154 -8.99 3.45 17.30
C ARG A 154 -7.83 4.44 17.28
N ASP A 155 -6.72 4.03 16.70
CA ASP A 155 -5.47 4.80 16.76
C ASP A 155 -5.56 6.13 15.99
N ILE A 156 -6.34 6.20 14.91
CA ILE A 156 -6.54 7.45 14.13
C ILE A 156 -7.18 8.59 14.96
N HIS A 157 -7.84 8.27 16.06
CA HIS A 157 -8.38 9.28 16.98
C HIS A 157 -7.33 9.84 17.94
N PHE A 158 -6.24 9.12 18.17
CA PHE A 158 -5.23 9.44 19.18
C PHE A 158 -3.85 9.71 18.59
N GLU A 159 -3.59 9.26 17.38
CA GLU A 159 -2.30 9.35 16.73
C GLU A 159 -2.42 9.90 15.29
N PRO A 160 -1.43 10.66 14.80
CA PRO A 160 -1.45 11.22 13.44
C PRO A 160 -1.09 10.16 12.39
N ILE A 161 -1.42 8.89 12.66
CA ILE A 161 -1.01 7.76 11.82
C ILE A 161 -1.48 7.88 10.36
N GLY A 162 -2.59 8.59 10.13
CA GLY A 162 -3.12 8.79 8.78
C GLY A 162 -2.33 9.82 7.96
N PHE A 163 -1.61 10.73 8.60
CA PHE A 163 -0.88 11.77 7.87
C PHE A 163 0.30 11.23 7.07
N ASP A 164 0.91 10.11 7.52
CA ASP A 164 2.00 9.47 6.80
C ASP A 164 1.55 8.80 5.49
N LEU A 165 0.23 8.63 5.29
CA LEU A 165 -0.38 8.14 4.04
C LEU A 165 -0.67 9.25 3.02
N LEU A 166 -0.61 10.52 3.43
CA LEU A 166 -0.78 11.67 2.55
C LEU A 166 0.57 12.20 2.07
N ASP A 167 0.53 13.04 1.06
CA ASP A 167 1.68 13.84 0.68
C ASP A 167 2.07 14.79 1.82
N GLU A 168 3.30 15.27 1.81
CA GLU A 168 3.80 16.23 2.81
C GLU A 168 2.89 17.46 2.93
N THR A 169 2.33 17.89 1.80
CA THR A 169 1.30 18.92 1.74
C THR A 169 0.02 18.36 1.14
N PHE A 170 -1.09 18.61 1.78
CA PHE A 170 -2.41 18.08 1.41
C PHE A 170 -3.50 19.13 1.58
N THR A 171 -4.69 18.88 1.02
CA THR A 171 -5.87 19.69 1.25
C THR A 171 -6.75 19.11 2.36
N ILE A 172 -7.56 19.95 3.02
CA ILE A 172 -8.56 19.46 4.01
C ILE A 172 -9.49 18.38 3.41
N PRO A 173 -9.96 18.51 2.16
CA PRO A 173 -10.73 17.43 1.53
C PRO A 173 -9.97 16.12 1.35
N ASP A 174 -8.64 16.14 1.15
CA ASP A 174 -7.84 14.91 1.06
C ASP A 174 -7.79 14.21 2.42
N LEU A 175 -7.48 14.96 3.46
CA LEU A 175 -7.49 14.48 4.83
C LEU A 175 -8.88 13.94 5.24
N GLN A 176 -9.97 14.66 4.92
CA GLN A 176 -11.33 14.17 5.20
C GLN A 176 -11.59 12.83 4.53
N ARG A 177 -11.23 12.68 3.25
CA ARG A 177 -11.42 11.43 2.50
C ARG A 177 -10.64 10.26 3.10
N LEU A 178 -9.41 10.50 3.55
CA LEU A 178 -8.61 9.50 4.25
C LEU A 178 -9.31 9.02 5.53
N TYR A 179 -9.76 9.96 6.37
CA TYR A 179 -10.48 9.63 7.60
C TYR A 179 -11.79 8.88 7.32
N GLU A 180 -12.54 9.30 6.29
CA GLU A 180 -13.75 8.61 5.85
C GLU A 180 -13.46 7.17 5.37
N ALA A 181 -12.36 6.95 4.67
CA ALA A 181 -11.95 5.64 4.19
C ALA A 181 -11.56 4.69 5.34
N ILE A 182 -10.85 5.21 6.36
CA ILE A 182 -10.42 4.40 7.52
C ILE A 182 -11.61 4.10 8.45
N LEU A 183 -12.40 5.11 8.77
CA LEU A 183 -13.49 4.99 9.74
C LEU A 183 -14.77 4.36 9.15
N GLY A 184 -14.89 4.32 7.81
CA GLY A 184 -16.07 3.80 7.14
C GLY A 184 -17.31 4.70 7.28
N VAL A 185 -17.14 5.98 7.60
CA VAL A 185 -18.22 6.97 7.82
C VAL A 185 -18.06 8.15 6.88
N LYS A 186 -19.13 8.94 6.72
CA LYS A 186 -19.10 10.19 5.98
C LYS A 186 -19.19 11.38 6.92
N PHE A 187 -18.35 12.38 6.71
CA PHE A 187 -18.33 13.60 7.50
C PHE A 187 -18.96 14.79 6.74
N ASP A 188 -19.68 15.64 7.47
CA ASP A 188 -20.02 16.96 6.94
C ASP A 188 -18.76 17.79 6.76
N ARG A 189 -18.55 18.32 5.56
CA ARG A 189 -17.33 19.01 5.17
C ARG A 189 -17.02 20.22 6.06
N ARG A 190 -18.05 21.03 6.42
CA ARG A 190 -17.85 22.25 7.23
C ARG A 190 -17.48 21.87 8.66
N ASN A 191 -18.14 20.85 9.18
CA ASN A 191 -17.92 20.39 10.55
C ASN A 191 -16.52 19.77 10.69
N PHE A 192 -16.12 18.89 9.75
CA PHE A 192 -14.78 18.31 9.71
C PHE A 192 -13.71 19.40 9.64
N GLN A 193 -13.82 20.33 8.68
CA GLN A 193 -12.87 21.44 8.54
C GLN A 193 -12.79 22.28 9.83
N ARG A 194 -13.93 22.60 10.45
CA ARG A 194 -13.96 23.38 11.70
C ARG A 194 -13.22 22.64 12.83
N LYS A 195 -13.45 21.35 13.00
CA LYS A 195 -12.85 20.56 14.06
C LYS A 195 -11.35 20.39 13.85
N ILE A 196 -10.91 20.02 12.65
CA ILE A 196 -9.49 19.82 12.38
C ILE A 196 -8.68 21.12 12.47
N MET A 197 -9.27 22.25 12.07
CA MET A 197 -8.62 23.56 12.22
C MET A 197 -8.58 24.02 13.68
N ALA A 198 -9.59 23.66 14.46
CA ALA A 198 -9.64 23.99 15.89
C ALA A 198 -8.61 23.21 16.72
N SER A 199 -8.18 22.03 16.27
CA SER A 199 -7.12 21.25 16.94
C SER A 199 -5.75 21.95 16.90
N GLY A 200 -5.53 22.86 15.94
CA GLY A 200 -4.28 23.59 15.78
C GLY A 200 -3.09 22.75 15.29
N ILE A 201 -3.30 21.46 14.99
CA ILE A 201 -2.23 20.56 14.52
C ILE A 201 -1.86 20.76 13.06
N LEU A 202 -2.64 21.57 12.31
CA LEU A 202 -2.35 21.89 10.92
C LEU A 202 -1.78 23.28 10.79
N GLU A 203 -0.76 23.42 9.97
CA GLU A 203 -0.25 24.70 9.52
C GLU A 203 -0.42 24.84 8.01
N LYS A 204 -0.61 26.09 7.56
CA LYS A 204 -0.68 26.36 6.12
C LYS A 204 0.68 26.11 5.51
N ALA A 205 0.69 25.36 4.42
CA ALA A 205 1.85 25.24 3.57
C ALA A 205 1.77 26.30 2.47
N ASP A 206 2.91 26.91 2.16
CA ASP A 206 3.02 27.74 0.96
C ASP A 206 2.84 26.82 -0.26
N ALA A 207 2.20 27.36 -1.30
CA ALA A 207 2.10 26.61 -2.54
C ALA A 207 3.53 26.32 -3.02
N PRO A 208 3.83 25.07 -3.46
CA PRO A 208 5.12 24.79 -4.05
C PRO A 208 5.34 25.80 -5.16
N GLU A 209 6.49 26.48 -5.15
CA GLU A 209 6.87 27.31 -6.29
C GLU A 209 6.83 26.41 -7.52
N PRO A 210 6.24 26.86 -8.65
CA PRO A 210 6.22 26.05 -9.85
C PRO A 210 7.70 25.76 -10.18
N GLU A 211 8.07 24.50 -10.05
CA GLU A 211 9.40 24.06 -10.49
C GLU A 211 9.59 24.55 -11.92
N GLU A 212 10.68 25.24 -12.15
CA GLU A 212 11.16 25.77 -13.43
C GLU A 212 11.58 24.61 -14.38
N SER A 213 10.71 23.60 -14.52
CA SER A 213 10.88 22.46 -15.40
C SER A 213 10.22 22.66 -16.79
N ALA A 214 9.97 23.91 -17.17
CA ALA A 214 9.40 24.26 -18.46
C ALA A 214 10.34 25.10 -19.32
N MET A 215 11.66 24.90 -19.26
CA MET A 215 12.58 25.48 -20.24
C MET A 215 13.71 24.53 -20.59
N LEU A 216 13.38 23.46 -21.27
CA LEU A 216 14.28 22.76 -22.20
C LEU A 216 13.47 22.02 -23.27
N CYS A 217 12.54 22.75 -23.92
CA CYS A 217 12.22 22.45 -25.28
C CYS A 217 13.33 23.05 -26.15
N GLU A 218 14.51 22.46 -26.10
CA GLU A 218 15.50 22.65 -27.14
C GLU A 218 14.89 22.16 -28.44
N ALA A 219 14.72 23.10 -29.36
CA ALA A 219 14.32 22.85 -30.71
C ALA A 219 15.20 21.74 -31.31
N ALA A 220 14.59 20.59 -31.58
CA ALA A 220 15.23 19.59 -32.41
C ALA A 220 15.50 20.23 -33.79
N PRO A 221 16.75 20.18 -34.31
CA PRO A 221 17.02 20.66 -35.65
C PRO A 221 16.25 19.82 -36.65
N ALA A 222 15.61 20.49 -37.62
CA ALA A 222 14.93 19.87 -38.71
C ALA A 222 15.85 18.85 -39.42
N PRO A 223 15.35 17.69 -39.87
CA PRO A 223 16.16 16.75 -40.63
C PRO A 223 16.50 17.38 -41.96
N MET A 224 17.80 17.59 -42.22
CA MET A 224 18.32 17.91 -43.53
C MET A 224 17.90 16.81 -44.51
N MET A 225 17.17 17.20 -45.52
CA MET A 225 16.98 16.41 -46.75
C MET A 225 18.36 16.22 -47.38
N MET A 226 18.87 15.00 -47.39
CA MET A 226 19.86 14.56 -48.40
C MET A 226 19.11 13.71 -49.41
N ALA A 227 19.10 14.22 -50.60
CA ALA A 227 18.68 13.53 -51.81
C ALA A 227 19.79 12.55 -52.24
N ASP A 228 19.33 11.57 -53.02
CA ASP A 228 20.07 10.69 -53.93
C ASP A 228 20.73 9.41 -53.36
N MET A 229 20.23 8.26 -53.71
CA MET A 229 20.63 7.45 -54.90
C MET A 229 20.09 6.04 -54.78
N ASP A 230 19.37 5.68 -55.82
CA ASP A 230 19.21 4.36 -56.45
C ASP A 230 19.57 3.07 -55.68
N PHE A 231 18.57 2.27 -55.39
CA PHE A 231 18.69 0.83 -55.62
C PHE A 231 17.33 0.24 -56.07
N CYS A 232 17.24 0.08 -57.38
CA CYS A 232 16.19 -0.65 -58.06
C CYS A 232 16.60 -2.13 -58.09
N ALA A 233 15.84 -3.04 -57.53
CA ALA A 233 15.71 -4.41 -58.07
C ALA A 233 14.67 -5.26 -57.34
N ALA A 234 13.69 -5.69 -58.16
CA ALA A 234 12.98 -6.97 -58.10
C ALA A 234 11.82 -7.14 -57.12
N MET A 235 10.66 -6.78 -57.59
CA MET A 235 9.38 -7.43 -57.28
C MET A 235 9.12 -8.63 -58.19
N PRO A 236 8.27 -9.59 -57.79
CA PRO A 236 7.12 -9.90 -58.63
C PRO A 236 5.78 -9.75 -57.88
N GLU A 237 4.86 -9.09 -58.54
CA GLU A 237 3.41 -9.15 -58.34
C GLU A 237 2.83 -10.47 -58.89
N PRO A 238 1.50 -10.81 -58.78
CA PRO A 238 0.36 -9.97 -58.36
C PRO A 238 -0.67 -10.73 -57.48
N MET A 239 -1.58 -10.02 -56.85
CA MET A 239 -3.02 -10.25 -57.05
C MET A 239 -3.84 -9.08 -56.48
N MET A 240 -4.41 -8.34 -57.41
CA MET A 240 -5.53 -7.43 -57.19
C MET A 240 -6.77 -8.24 -56.85
N GLU A 241 -7.47 -7.84 -55.81
CA GLU A 241 -8.93 -7.87 -55.80
C GLU A 241 -9.50 -6.67 -55.06
N GLU A 242 -10.34 -6.00 -55.84
CA GLU A 242 -11.10 -4.83 -55.50
C GLU A 242 -11.97 -4.99 -54.27
N ARG A 243 -11.92 -4.03 -53.37
CA ARG A 243 -13.13 -3.62 -52.65
C ARG A 243 -13.21 -2.11 -52.52
N CYS A 244 -14.04 -1.64 -53.39
CA CYS A 244 -14.48 -0.28 -53.58
C CYS A 244 -15.00 0.38 -52.31
N LEU A 245 -14.52 1.57 -52.06
CA LEU A 245 -15.15 2.76 -51.47
C LEU A 245 -16.57 2.60 -50.91
N LYS A 246 -16.71 2.78 -49.59
CA LYS A 246 -17.79 3.60 -49.04
C LYS A 246 -17.19 4.49 -47.93
N THR A 247 -16.91 5.70 -48.34
CA THR A 247 -16.66 6.84 -47.45
C THR A 247 -17.95 7.10 -46.66
N ALA A 248 -18.02 6.61 -45.43
CA ALA A 248 -18.97 7.11 -44.47
C ALA A 248 -18.29 8.27 -43.75
N MET A 249 -18.76 9.47 -44.02
CA MET A 249 -18.49 10.65 -43.22
C MET A 249 -19.02 10.34 -41.81
N VAL A 250 -18.14 9.97 -40.89
CA VAL A 250 -18.44 9.97 -39.47
C VAL A 250 -18.37 11.43 -39.02
N GLU A 251 -19.54 12.02 -38.81
CA GLU A 251 -19.66 13.29 -38.11
C GLU A 251 -18.91 13.17 -36.79
N GLN A 252 -17.86 13.96 -36.59
CA GLN A 252 -17.19 14.09 -35.31
C GLN A 252 -18.20 14.67 -34.32
N PRO A 253 -18.45 14.02 -33.17
CA PRO A 253 -19.28 14.62 -32.16
C PRO A 253 -18.60 15.92 -31.71
N GLU A 254 -19.32 17.03 -31.83
CA GLU A 254 -18.87 18.32 -31.28
C GLU A 254 -18.50 18.14 -29.81
N LEU A 255 -17.23 18.37 -29.50
CA LEU A 255 -16.75 18.47 -28.13
C LEU A 255 -17.60 19.51 -27.41
N PRO A 256 -18.19 19.20 -26.25
CA PRO A 256 -18.97 20.16 -25.48
C PRO A 256 -18.10 21.39 -25.20
N ARG A 257 -18.52 22.55 -25.68
CA ARG A 257 -17.86 23.84 -25.46
C ARG A 257 -17.61 23.98 -23.97
N SER A 258 -16.33 23.99 -23.56
CA SER A 258 -15.94 24.20 -22.18
C SER A 258 -16.57 25.51 -21.69
N ARG A 259 -17.52 25.43 -20.77
CA ARG A 259 -17.95 26.58 -20.00
C ARG A 259 -16.70 27.12 -19.33
N LYS A 260 -16.27 28.34 -19.68
CA LYS A 260 -15.24 29.08 -18.96
C LYS A 260 -15.72 29.19 -17.50
N GLY A 261 -15.37 28.19 -16.67
CA GLY A 261 -15.51 28.25 -15.24
C GLY A 261 -14.66 29.40 -14.76
N ARG A 262 -15.17 30.19 -13.83
CA ARG A 262 -14.36 31.14 -13.06
C ARG A 262 -13.12 30.39 -12.55
N PRO A 263 -11.91 30.97 -12.58
CA PRO A 263 -10.72 30.33 -12.06
C PRO A 263 -11.03 29.84 -10.67
N GLY A 264 -10.99 28.51 -10.46
CA GLY A 264 -11.29 27.87 -9.20
C GLY A 264 -10.34 28.45 -8.15
N ARG A 265 -10.87 28.78 -6.98
CA ARG A 265 -10.07 29.24 -5.84
C ARG A 265 -9.01 28.14 -5.61
N ILE A 266 -7.73 28.50 -5.70
CA ILE A 266 -6.62 27.58 -5.41
C ILE A 266 -6.88 26.98 -4.02
N ALA A 267 -6.92 25.67 -3.92
CA ALA A 267 -7.15 25.00 -2.65
C ALA A 267 -5.96 25.30 -1.73
N SER A 268 -6.26 25.73 -0.50
CA SER A 268 -5.21 25.94 0.50
C SER A 268 -4.56 24.60 0.85
N LEU A 269 -3.24 24.56 0.82
CA LEU A 269 -2.44 23.42 1.23
C LEU A 269 -2.11 23.52 2.72
N PHE A 270 -2.00 22.38 3.36
CA PHE A 270 -1.69 22.25 4.77
C PHE A 270 -0.66 21.15 4.96
N ARG A 271 0.09 21.22 6.06
CA ARG A 271 0.95 20.15 6.54
C ARG A 271 0.73 19.92 8.04
N LEU A 272 1.10 18.76 8.52
CA LEU A 272 1.04 18.42 9.94
C LEU A 272 2.15 19.17 10.70
N ASN A 273 1.77 19.91 11.75
CA ASN A 273 2.71 20.45 12.72
C ASN A 273 2.96 19.39 13.80
N ARG A 274 4.01 18.59 13.64
CA ARG A 274 4.34 17.50 14.57
C ARG A 274 4.60 18.00 15.99
N ALA A 275 5.28 19.12 16.16
CA ALA A 275 5.58 19.67 17.48
C ALA A 275 4.31 20.00 18.27
N LYS A 276 3.35 20.67 17.65
CA LYS A 276 2.04 20.95 18.27
C LYS A 276 1.22 19.70 18.53
N TYR A 277 1.35 18.72 17.65
CA TYR A 277 0.67 17.43 17.85
C TYR A 277 1.24 16.70 19.08
N ASP A 278 2.57 16.64 19.22
CA ASP A 278 3.23 15.98 20.35
C ASP A 278 2.89 16.70 21.67
N GLU A 279 2.87 18.03 21.68
CA GLU A 279 2.41 18.83 22.82
C GLU A 279 0.96 18.53 23.21
N MET A 280 0.06 18.45 22.22
CA MET A 280 -1.34 18.08 22.46
C MET A 280 -1.50 16.67 23.02
N LYS A 281 -0.64 15.72 22.59
CA LYS A 281 -0.64 14.33 23.07
C LYS A 281 -0.19 14.25 24.54
N GLU A 282 0.84 15.02 24.92
CA GLU A 282 1.33 15.10 26.30
C GLU A 282 0.26 15.71 27.24
N ASP A 283 -0.50 16.68 26.79
CA ASP A 283 -1.60 17.30 27.54
C ASP A 283 -2.88 16.43 27.61
N GLY A 284 -2.86 15.21 27.06
CA GLY A 284 -4.01 14.31 27.05
C GLY A 284 -5.14 14.71 26.10
N GLY A 285 -4.86 15.59 25.16
CA GLY A 285 -5.78 16.01 24.13
C GLY A 285 -6.13 14.88 23.17
N LYS A 286 -7.40 14.84 22.71
CA LYS A 286 -7.90 13.88 21.71
C LYS A 286 -8.35 14.64 20.49
N THR A 287 -8.01 14.14 19.31
CA THR A 287 -8.65 14.58 18.06
C THR A 287 -10.00 13.86 17.93
N GLU A 288 -11.03 14.34 18.60
CA GLU A 288 -12.39 13.79 18.42
C GLU A 288 -13.04 14.42 17.17
N PHE A 289 -13.32 13.59 16.19
CA PHE A 289 -14.07 13.96 14.98
C PHE A 289 -15.54 13.58 15.06
#